data_2bbd193c0bb45a275755fd185f259c9b
#
_entry.id   2bbd193c0bb45a275755fd185f259c9b
#
_cell.length_a   1.000
_cell.length_b   1.000
_cell.length_c   1.000
_cell.angle_alpha   90.00
_cell.angle_beta   90.00
_cell.angle_gamma   90.00
#
_symmetry.space_group_name_H-M   'P 1'
#
loop_
_entity.id
_entity.type
_entity.pdbx_description
1 polymer ?
#
loop_
_entity_poly.entity_id
_entity_poly.type
_entity_poly.pdbx_seq_one_letter_code
_entity_poly.pdbx_strand_id
1 'polypeptide(L)'
;MPKSKKKVAPEWSDAEIELLKMLDKKGVRYADRVKYFTGRTQDAIRNKTWEVRQMEANSWLEDQRVGFLDIETTNLKANFGVMLSWCLKLRGGKILEDCVTRKEMIDRELLDRRIAQSLVDTLRDKVDVVVAYNGTRFDIPYIRSRCLMLGIDFLPYGAKKHIDMYYQVRGKLRLHRSSLDAACEALHIKGKTPISPQVWRDAALGYPDALKAVLRHNRGDVRILEKLFEKLLPFARSTRRSI
;
A
#
# COMPACT_ATOMS: atom_id res chain seq x y z
N MET A 1 -45.33 20.60 3.22
CA MET A 1 -44.59 20.77 4.47
C MET A 1 -43.13 21.09 4.14
N PRO A 2 -42.57 22.21 4.61
CA PRO A 2 -41.19 22.56 4.29
C PRO A 2 -40.21 21.59 5.01
N LYS A 3 -39.28 21.03 4.22
CA LYS A 3 -38.16 20.20 4.77
C LYS A 3 -37.31 21.05 5.71
N SER A 4 -37.25 20.69 6.97
CA SER A 4 -36.41 21.36 7.93
C SER A 4 -34.94 21.32 7.47
N LYS A 5 -34.34 22.49 7.29
CA LYS A 5 -32.89 22.59 7.02
C LYS A 5 -32.16 21.95 8.19
N LYS A 6 -31.47 20.83 7.96
CA LYS A 6 -30.54 20.24 8.97
C LYS A 6 -29.52 21.33 9.33
N LYS A 7 -29.54 21.79 10.59
CA LYS A 7 -28.48 22.65 11.11
C LYS A 7 -27.15 21.90 10.99
N VAL A 8 -26.25 22.44 10.19
CA VAL A 8 -24.88 21.94 10.12
C VAL A 8 -24.26 22.16 11.50
N ALA A 9 -23.75 21.10 12.12
CA ALA A 9 -23.08 21.24 13.41
C ALA A 9 -21.83 22.13 13.23
N PRO A 10 -21.52 23.03 14.18
CA PRO A 10 -20.35 23.89 14.07
C PRO A 10 -19.07 23.06 13.98
N GLU A 11 -18.08 23.56 13.25
CA GLU A 11 -16.75 22.94 13.17
C GLU A 11 -16.10 22.84 14.55
N TRP A 12 -15.20 21.88 14.71
CA TRP A 12 -14.44 21.69 15.94
C TRP A 12 -13.27 22.68 15.95
N SER A 13 -13.17 23.49 17.01
CA SER A 13 -12.04 24.39 17.19
C SER A 13 -10.78 23.61 17.62
N ASP A 14 -9.60 24.20 17.39
CA ASP A 14 -8.33 23.63 17.84
C ASP A 14 -8.30 23.42 19.36
N ALA A 15 -8.88 24.35 20.12
CA ALA A 15 -9.01 24.23 21.57
C ALA A 15 -9.86 23.02 21.99
N GLU A 16 -10.98 22.75 21.29
CA GLU A 16 -11.79 21.56 21.53
C GLU A 16 -11.04 20.28 21.19
N ILE A 17 -10.26 20.28 20.09
CA ILE A 17 -9.43 19.13 19.68
C ILE A 17 -8.35 18.84 20.72
N GLU A 18 -7.63 19.84 21.20
CA GLU A 18 -6.61 19.65 22.24
C GLU A 18 -7.23 19.19 23.57
N LEU A 19 -8.39 19.71 23.93
CA LEU A 19 -9.13 19.27 25.11
C LEU A 19 -9.58 17.79 24.97
N LEU A 20 -10.03 17.38 23.76
CA LEU A 20 -10.35 15.98 23.47
C LEU A 20 -9.14 15.05 23.66
N LYS A 21 -7.97 15.43 23.15
CA LYS A 21 -6.71 14.69 23.32
C LYS A 21 -6.34 14.54 24.80
N MET A 22 -6.42 15.63 25.54
CA MET A 22 -6.11 15.62 26.98
C MET A 22 -7.06 14.71 27.77
N LEU A 23 -8.38 14.82 27.55
CA LEU A 23 -9.38 14.00 28.22
C LEU A 23 -9.27 12.51 27.83
N ASP A 24 -8.89 12.25 26.59
CA ASP A 24 -8.67 10.91 26.09
C ASP A 24 -7.45 10.24 26.74
N LYS A 25 -6.34 10.96 26.80
CA LYS A 25 -5.10 10.51 27.48
C LYS A 25 -5.32 10.24 28.96
N LYS A 26 -6.22 11.00 29.61
CA LYS A 26 -6.61 10.81 31.01
C LYS A 26 -7.64 9.70 31.22
N GLY A 27 -8.11 9.02 30.15
CA GLY A 27 -9.07 7.92 30.24
C GLY A 27 -10.47 8.35 30.68
N VAL A 28 -10.85 9.63 30.51
CA VAL A 28 -12.18 10.14 30.91
C VAL A 28 -13.25 9.48 30.04
N ARG A 29 -14.31 8.92 30.65
CA ARG A 29 -15.41 8.24 29.92
C ARG A 29 -16.16 9.25 29.03
N TYR A 30 -16.66 8.82 27.88
CA TYR A 30 -17.35 9.71 26.92
C TYR A 30 -18.56 10.42 27.53
N ALA A 31 -19.33 9.74 28.39
CA ALA A 31 -20.46 10.36 29.10
C ALA A 31 -20.02 11.57 29.97
N ASP A 32 -18.85 11.45 30.60
CA ASP A 32 -18.32 12.48 31.47
C ASP A 32 -17.64 13.62 30.68
N ARG A 33 -17.29 13.40 29.41
CA ARG A 33 -16.70 14.43 28.53
C ARG A 33 -17.72 15.49 28.12
N VAL A 34 -19.01 15.16 28.05
CA VAL A 34 -20.06 16.08 27.56
C VAL A 34 -20.06 17.40 28.31
N LYS A 35 -19.77 17.39 29.60
CA LYS A 35 -19.74 18.62 30.45
C LYS A 35 -18.63 19.60 30.05
N TYR A 36 -17.65 19.18 29.29
CA TYR A 36 -16.54 20.03 28.84
C TYR A 36 -16.76 20.64 27.44
N PHE A 37 -17.83 20.23 26.72
CA PHE A 37 -18.07 20.63 25.33
C PHE A 37 -19.49 21.19 25.17
N THR A 38 -19.62 22.49 25.20
CA THR A 38 -20.92 23.16 25.04
C THR A 38 -21.54 22.89 23.69
N GLY A 39 -22.77 22.36 23.67
CA GLY A 39 -23.50 22.09 22.45
C GLY A 39 -23.08 20.84 21.65
N ARG A 40 -22.16 20.04 22.20
CA ARG A 40 -21.74 18.77 21.60
C ARG A 40 -22.46 17.58 22.23
N THR A 41 -22.94 16.66 21.41
CA THR A 41 -23.51 15.39 21.90
C THR A 41 -22.41 14.40 22.25
N GLN A 42 -22.72 13.40 23.08
CA GLN A 42 -21.79 12.30 23.40
C GLN A 42 -21.32 11.57 22.14
N ASP A 43 -22.19 11.35 21.15
CA ASP A 43 -21.84 10.71 19.89
C ASP A 43 -20.91 11.58 19.05
N ALA A 44 -21.13 12.89 18.98
CA ALA A 44 -20.23 13.83 18.30
C ALA A 44 -18.83 13.81 18.93
N ILE A 45 -18.75 13.82 20.27
CA ILE A 45 -17.50 13.74 21.03
C ILE A 45 -16.80 12.40 20.77
N ARG A 46 -17.54 11.29 20.79
CA ARG A 46 -16.99 9.94 20.51
C ARG A 46 -16.42 9.86 19.09
N ASN A 47 -17.19 10.30 18.09
CA ASN A 47 -16.76 10.29 16.70
C ASN A 47 -15.52 11.17 16.48
N LYS A 48 -15.52 12.39 17.03
CA LYS A 48 -14.37 13.28 16.91
C LYS A 48 -13.14 12.76 17.64
N THR A 49 -13.31 12.18 18.83
CA THR A 49 -12.19 11.51 19.53
C THR A 49 -11.60 10.39 18.69
N TRP A 50 -12.46 9.61 18.00
CA TRP A 50 -11.99 8.55 17.11
C TRP A 50 -11.19 9.14 15.94
N GLU A 51 -11.67 10.19 15.27
CA GLU A 51 -10.94 10.88 14.20
C GLU A 51 -9.57 11.37 14.67
N VAL A 52 -9.52 12.06 15.81
CA VAL A 52 -8.27 12.58 16.38
C VAL A 52 -7.29 11.46 16.67
N ARG A 53 -7.74 10.36 17.27
CA ARG A 53 -6.90 9.16 17.47
C ARG A 53 -6.34 8.60 16.16
N GLN A 54 -7.14 8.62 15.07
CA GLN A 54 -6.70 8.15 13.77
C GLN A 54 -5.63 9.09 13.17
N MET A 55 -5.84 10.40 13.26
CA MET A 55 -4.86 11.39 12.81
C MET A 55 -3.53 11.19 13.55
N GLU A 56 -3.53 11.10 14.89
CA GLU A 56 -2.32 10.88 15.69
C GLU A 56 -1.66 9.51 15.38
N ALA A 57 -2.45 8.45 15.25
CA ALA A 57 -1.93 7.12 14.93
C ALA A 57 -1.23 7.06 13.55
N ASN A 58 -1.61 7.94 12.64
CA ASN A 58 -1.10 7.97 11.27
C ASN A 58 -0.17 9.16 10.99
N SER A 59 0.04 10.06 11.96
CA SER A 59 0.89 11.25 11.81
C SER A 59 2.32 10.90 11.35
N TRP A 60 2.83 9.71 11.71
CA TRP A 60 4.13 9.23 11.27
C TRP A 60 4.24 8.99 9.75
N LEU A 61 3.11 9.02 9.02
CA LEU A 61 3.05 8.90 7.56
C LEU A 61 2.91 10.26 6.85
N GLU A 62 2.59 11.34 7.57
CA GLU A 62 2.27 12.65 6.97
C GLU A 62 3.46 13.20 6.17
N ASP A 63 4.68 13.08 6.71
CA ASP A 63 5.90 13.55 6.08
C ASP A 63 6.64 12.44 5.30
N GLN A 64 6.03 11.27 5.12
CA GLN A 64 6.67 10.14 4.45
C GLN A 64 6.18 9.98 3.01
N ARG A 65 7.10 9.77 2.10
CA ARG A 65 6.80 9.39 0.72
C ARG A 65 6.44 7.92 0.68
N VAL A 66 5.14 7.61 0.61
CA VAL A 66 4.63 6.23 0.58
C VAL A 66 4.50 5.75 -0.86
N GLY A 67 5.04 4.57 -1.15
CA GLY A 67 4.92 3.90 -2.44
C GLY A 67 4.32 2.51 -2.32
N PHE A 68 3.35 2.21 -3.17
CA PHE A 68 2.69 0.90 -3.30
C PHE A 68 3.39 0.11 -4.39
N LEU A 69 4.09 -0.95 -3.98
CA LEU A 69 4.94 -1.77 -4.85
C LEU A 69 4.27 -3.10 -5.16
N ASP A 70 4.41 -3.52 -6.41
CA ASP A 70 4.08 -4.85 -6.89
C ASP A 70 5.01 -5.22 -8.05
N ILE A 71 5.40 -6.50 -8.15
CA ILE A 71 6.23 -7.03 -9.23
C ILE A 71 5.56 -8.23 -9.89
N GLU A 72 5.83 -8.38 -11.18
CA GLU A 72 5.41 -9.54 -11.94
C GLU A 72 6.62 -10.33 -12.44
N THR A 73 6.54 -11.65 -12.36
CA THR A 73 7.70 -12.51 -12.59
C THR A 73 7.35 -13.74 -13.45
N THR A 74 8.33 -14.33 -14.13
CA THR A 74 8.12 -15.56 -14.89
C THR A 74 8.02 -16.81 -14.01
N ASN A 75 8.55 -16.76 -12.78
CA ASN A 75 8.57 -17.88 -11.84
C ASN A 75 8.57 -17.35 -10.42
N LEU A 76 8.01 -18.10 -9.48
CA LEU A 76 8.00 -17.74 -8.05
C LEU A 76 9.39 -17.81 -7.38
N LYS A 77 10.37 -18.42 -8.04
CA LYS A 77 11.76 -18.55 -7.55
C LYS A 77 12.69 -17.70 -8.41
N ALA A 78 13.38 -16.78 -7.79
CA ALA A 78 14.22 -15.78 -8.45
C ALA A 78 15.42 -16.38 -9.22
N ASN A 79 15.90 -17.55 -8.82
CA ASN A 79 16.97 -18.26 -9.52
C ASN A 79 16.51 -19.04 -10.76
N PHE A 80 15.20 -19.22 -10.94
CA PHE A 80 14.58 -19.86 -12.10
C PHE A 80 13.77 -18.91 -12.95
N GLY A 81 13.55 -17.69 -12.46
CA GLY A 81 12.72 -16.70 -13.13
C GLY A 81 13.41 -15.35 -13.24
N VAL A 82 12.77 -14.48 -14.01
CA VAL A 82 13.14 -13.09 -14.20
C VAL A 82 11.94 -12.20 -13.84
N MET A 83 12.20 -10.98 -13.43
CA MET A 83 11.17 -9.96 -13.22
C MET A 83 10.72 -9.45 -14.59
N LEU A 84 9.41 -9.54 -14.88
CA LEU A 84 8.81 -9.05 -16.12
C LEU A 84 8.51 -7.56 -16.06
N SER A 85 7.96 -7.11 -14.92
CA SER A 85 7.66 -5.70 -14.69
C SER A 85 7.65 -5.39 -13.20
N TRP A 86 7.74 -4.11 -12.90
CA TRP A 86 7.44 -3.57 -11.59
C TRP A 86 6.58 -2.32 -11.72
N CYS A 87 5.71 -2.08 -10.76
CA CYS A 87 4.95 -0.85 -10.60
C CYS A 87 5.11 -0.32 -9.18
N LEU A 88 5.34 0.97 -9.06
CA LEU A 88 5.37 1.70 -7.80
C LEU A 88 4.43 2.90 -7.89
N LYS A 89 3.26 2.81 -7.25
CA LYS A 89 2.34 3.94 -7.17
C LYS A 89 2.66 4.81 -5.97
N LEU A 90 2.98 6.08 -6.20
CA LEU A 90 3.12 7.05 -5.13
C LEU A 90 1.74 7.38 -4.54
N ARG A 91 1.63 7.47 -3.22
CA ARG A 91 0.37 7.78 -2.51
C ARG A 91 -0.23 9.08 -3.03
N GLY A 92 -1.47 9.03 -3.49
CA GLY A 92 -2.13 10.18 -4.13
C GLY A 92 -1.49 10.69 -5.43
N GLY A 93 -0.42 10.04 -5.92
CA GLY A 93 0.39 10.51 -7.04
C GLY A 93 0.37 9.58 -8.26
N LYS A 94 1.41 9.70 -9.09
CA LYS A 94 1.59 8.89 -10.31
C LYS A 94 2.09 7.48 -10.03
N ILE A 95 1.98 6.61 -11.02
CA ILE A 95 2.65 5.31 -11.06
C ILE A 95 4.00 5.50 -11.75
N LEU A 96 5.05 4.99 -11.12
CA LEU A 96 6.36 4.77 -11.69
C LEU A 96 6.43 3.29 -12.04
N GLU A 97 7.00 2.94 -13.17
CA GLU A 97 6.94 1.58 -13.66
C GLU A 97 8.02 1.31 -14.70
N ASP A 98 8.36 0.04 -14.83
CA ASP A 98 9.22 -0.44 -15.90
C ASP A 98 8.85 -1.89 -16.27
N CYS A 99 9.20 -2.29 -17.47
CA CYS A 99 8.92 -3.62 -18.01
C CYS A 99 10.08 -4.07 -18.89
N VAL A 100 10.39 -5.35 -18.87
CA VAL A 100 11.37 -5.92 -19.79
C VAL A 100 10.90 -5.79 -21.24
N THR A 101 11.85 -5.68 -22.14
CA THR A 101 11.61 -5.69 -23.58
C THR A 101 11.79 -7.10 -24.14
N ARG A 102 11.27 -7.34 -25.35
CA ARG A 102 11.52 -8.60 -26.08
C ARG A 102 13.02 -8.86 -26.25
N LYS A 103 13.81 -7.82 -26.56
CA LYS A 103 15.25 -7.95 -26.72
C LYS A 103 15.92 -8.46 -25.44
N GLU A 104 15.57 -7.89 -24.30
CA GLU A 104 16.10 -8.29 -22.99
C GLU A 104 15.70 -9.73 -22.63
N MET A 105 14.47 -10.16 -22.95
CA MET A 105 14.01 -11.53 -22.67
C MET A 105 14.72 -12.59 -23.52
N ILE A 106 15.19 -12.24 -24.71
CA ILE A 106 15.93 -13.15 -25.61
C ILE A 106 17.42 -13.16 -25.25
N ASP A 107 17.96 -12.03 -24.83
CA ASP A 107 19.36 -11.87 -24.47
C ASP A 107 19.60 -12.33 -23.04
N ARG A 108 20.28 -13.48 -22.91
CA ARG A 108 20.55 -14.11 -21.61
C ARG A 108 21.45 -13.29 -20.67
N GLU A 109 22.18 -12.32 -21.19
CA GLU A 109 23.04 -11.46 -20.39
C GLU A 109 22.29 -10.23 -19.88
N LEU A 110 21.28 -9.76 -20.61
CA LEU A 110 20.49 -8.60 -20.24
C LEU A 110 19.38 -8.93 -19.23
N LEU A 111 18.50 -9.85 -19.60
CA LEU A 111 17.32 -10.24 -18.82
C LEU A 111 16.63 -9.04 -18.15
N ASP A 112 16.41 -9.11 -16.86
CA ASP A 112 15.77 -8.06 -16.05
C ASP A 112 16.76 -7.06 -15.38
N ARG A 113 18.04 -7.04 -15.78
CA ARG A 113 19.08 -6.16 -15.17
C ARG A 113 18.66 -4.70 -15.15
N ARG A 114 18.20 -4.16 -16.30
CA ARG A 114 17.84 -2.76 -16.44
C ARG A 114 16.67 -2.40 -15.52
N ILE A 115 15.61 -3.19 -15.54
CA ILE A 115 14.42 -2.91 -14.71
C ILE A 115 14.68 -3.16 -13.22
N ALA A 116 15.57 -4.07 -12.85
CA ALA A 116 15.99 -4.28 -11.48
C ALA A 116 16.76 -3.06 -10.96
N GLN A 117 17.69 -2.52 -11.74
CA GLN A 117 18.43 -1.30 -11.40
C GLN A 117 17.47 -0.12 -11.27
N SER A 118 16.58 0.09 -12.25
CA SER A 118 15.63 1.21 -12.23
C SER A 118 14.67 1.15 -11.05
N LEU A 119 14.28 -0.06 -10.61
CA LEU A 119 13.49 -0.24 -9.39
C LEU A 119 14.27 0.15 -8.14
N VAL A 120 15.52 -0.32 -8.01
CA VAL A 120 16.36 0.02 -6.84
C VAL A 120 16.57 1.54 -6.74
N ASP A 121 16.86 2.21 -7.86
CA ASP A 121 17.03 3.66 -7.89
C ASP A 121 15.72 4.38 -7.53
N THR A 122 14.60 3.89 -8.05
CA THR A 122 13.28 4.43 -7.72
C THR A 122 12.95 4.25 -6.22
N LEU A 123 13.22 3.09 -5.64
CA LEU A 123 13.03 2.85 -4.20
C LEU A 123 13.94 3.74 -3.36
N ARG A 124 15.19 3.94 -3.78
CA ARG A 124 16.15 4.80 -3.08
C ARG A 124 15.69 6.25 -3.04
N ASP A 125 15.25 6.78 -4.17
CA ASP A 125 15.06 8.21 -4.36
C ASP A 125 13.63 8.71 -4.14
N LYS A 126 12.62 7.86 -4.33
CA LYS A 126 11.22 8.31 -4.42
C LYS A 126 10.35 7.96 -3.24
N VAL A 127 10.75 7.01 -2.40
CA VAL A 127 9.92 6.55 -1.27
C VAL A 127 10.71 6.41 0.02
N ASP A 128 10.03 6.55 1.14
CA ASP A 128 10.52 6.32 2.49
C ASP A 128 9.83 5.11 3.12
N VAL A 129 8.60 4.84 2.68
CA VAL A 129 7.79 3.70 3.10
C VAL A 129 7.33 2.92 1.88
N VAL A 130 7.63 1.64 1.85
CA VAL A 130 7.15 0.70 0.82
C VAL A 130 5.96 -0.07 1.37
N VAL A 131 4.86 -0.07 0.64
CA VAL A 131 3.66 -0.86 0.93
C VAL A 131 3.54 -1.93 -0.14
N ALA A 132 3.46 -3.21 0.25
CA ALA A 132 3.28 -4.33 -0.68
C ALA A 132 2.25 -5.32 -0.13
N TYR A 133 1.76 -6.23 -0.97
CA TYR A 133 0.91 -7.33 -0.53
C TYR A 133 1.68 -8.64 -0.51
N ASN A 134 1.92 -9.21 0.67
CA ASN A 134 2.80 -10.36 0.89
C ASN A 134 4.27 -10.09 0.48
N GLY A 135 4.64 -8.83 0.39
CA GLY A 135 5.96 -8.39 -0.05
C GLY A 135 7.11 -8.87 0.82
N THR A 136 6.86 -9.09 2.13
CA THR A 136 7.84 -9.67 3.05
C THR A 136 8.29 -11.08 2.61
N ARG A 137 7.40 -11.84 1.98
CA ARG A 137 7.66 -13.24 1.57
C ARG A 137 7.95 -13.39 0.09
N PHE A 138 7.55 -12.44 -0.74
CA PHE A 138 7.71 -12.55 -2.18
C PHE A 138 8.48 -11.36 -2.78
N ASP A 139 7.87 -10.18 -2.94
CA ASP A 139 8.45 -9.08 -3.70
C ASP A 139 9.86 -8.72 -3.23
N ILE A 140 10.03 -8.41 -1.96
CA ILE A 140 11.30 -7.93 -1.41
C ILE A 140 12.41 -8.99 -1.49
N PRO A 141 12.20 -10.24 -1.05
CA PRO A 141 13.19 -11.30 -1.26
C PRO A 141 13.50 -11.59 -2.72
N TYR A 142 12.48 -11.54 -3.59
CA TYR A 142 12.68 -11.76 -5.01
C TYR A 142 13.57 -10.69 -5.64
N ILE A 143 13.22 -9.41 -5.44
CA ILE A 143 13.99 -8.27 -5.96
C ILE A 143 15.44 -8.33 -5.44
N ARG A 144 15.61 -8.54 -4.13
CA ARG A 144 16.94 -8.67 -3.50
C ARG A 144 17.75 -9.79 -4.13
N SER A 145 17.15 -10.95 -4.34
CA SER A 145 17.82 -12.10 -4.97
C SER A 145 18.23 -11.77 -6.40
N ARG A 146 17.34 -11.14 -7.20
CA ARG A 146 17.68 -10.73 -8.57
C ARG A 146 18.82 -9.71 -8.57
N CYS A 147 18.75 -8.68 -7.72
CA CYS A 147 19.81 -7.68 -7.62
C CYS A 147 21.17 -8.31 -7.30
N LEU A 148 21.25 -9.17 -6.28
CA LEU A 148 22.51 -9.86 -5.91
C LEU A 148 23.04 -10.74 -7.05
N MET A 149 22.18 -11.50 -7.72
CA MET A 149 22.57 -12.35 -8.85
C MET A 149 23.04 -11.53 -10.06
N LEU A 150 22.54 -10.31 -10.20
CA LEU A 150 22.89 -9.40 -11.30
C LEU A 150 24.04 -8.43 -10.94
N GLY A 151 24.60 -8.51 -9.72
CA GLY A 151 25.64 -7.59 -9.25
C GLY A 151 25.14 -6.15 -9.08
N ILE A 152 23.88 -5.99 -8.65
CA ILE A 152 23.24 -4.71 -8.33
C ILE A 152 23.19 -4.54 -6.82
N ASP A 153 23.67 -3.42 -6.31
CA ASP A 153 23.60 -3.10 -4.88
C ASP A 153 22.17 -2.82 -4.45
N PHE A 154 21.57 -3.79 -3.76
CA PHE A 154 20.26 -3.62 -3.16
C PHE A 154 20.33 -2.76 -1.90
N LEU A 155 19.19 -2.19 -1.50
CA LEU A 155 19.08 -1.37 -0.30
C LEU A 155 19.43 -2.19 0.97
N PRO A 156 20.24 -1.62 1.89
CA PRO A 156 20.55 -2.30 3.14
C PRO A 156 19.32 -2.39 4.05
N TYR A 157 19.36 -3.34 4.99
CA TYR A 157 18.31 -3.47 6.00
C TYR A 157 18.15 -2.14 6.78
N GLY A 158 16.92 -1.73 6.98
CA GLY A 158 16.61 -0.48 7.67
C GLY A 158 16.52 0.76 6.76
N ALA A 159 16.92 0.65 5.49
CA ALA A 159 16.91 1.80 4.55
C ALA A 159 15.50 2.35 4.29
N LYS A 160 14.50 1.48 4.27
CA LYS A 160 13.09 1.87 4.04
C LYS A 160 12.18 1.14 5.03
N LYS A 161 11.14 1.81 5.50
CA LYS A 161 10.07 1.16 6.25
C LYS A 161 9.24 0.30 5.29
N HIS A 162 8.74 -0.84 5.77
CA HIS A 162 7.92 -1.74 4.97
C HIS A 162 6.60 -2.07 5.68
N ILE A 163 5.48 -1.82 4.99
CA ILE A 163 4.14 -2.21 5.42
C ILE A 163 3.66 -3.33 4.52
N ASP A 164 3.51 -4.52 5.08
CA ASP A 164 2.96 -5.65 4.35
C ASP A 164 1.46 -5.78 4.62
N MET A 165 0.66 -5.52 3.60
CA MET A 165 -0.80 -5.53 3.69
C MET A 165 -1.40 -6.93 3.92
N TYR A 166 -0.69 -8.01 3.57
CA TYR A 166 -1.11 -9.36 3.95
C TYR A 166 -1.28 -9.50 5.47
N TYR A 167 -0.32 -9.00 6.26
CA TYR A 167 -0.42 -9.07 7.72
C TYR A 167 -1.43 -8.08 8.28
N GLN A 168 -1.67 -6.94 7.62
CA GLN A 168 -2.74 -6.02 8.01
C GLN A 168 -4.12 -6.67 7.80
N VAL A 169 -4.37 -7.25 6.62
CA VAL A 169 -5.60 -7.99 6.32
C VAL A 169 -5.80 -9.14 7.31
N ARG A 170 -4.79 -10.00 7.47
CA ARG A 170 -4.87 -11.16 8.38
C ARG A 170 -5.11 -10.77 9.83
N GLY A 171 -4.53 -9.66 10.28
CA GLY A 171 -4.63 -9.23 11.67
C GLY A 171 -5.81 -8.32 11.99
N LYS A 172 -6.44 -7.69 10.99
CA LYS A 172 -7.51 -6.70 11.16
C LYS A 172 -8.85 -7.16 10.62
N LEU A 173 -8.85 -8.08 9.67
CA LEU A 173 -10.07 -8.62 9.06
C LEU A 173 -10.18 -10.13 9.37
N ARG A 174 -11.40 -10.62 9.46
CA ARG A 174 -11.67 -12.04 9.66
C ARG A 174 -12.33 -12.61 8.40
N LEU A 175 -11.50 -12.85 7.38
CA LEU A 175 -11.93 -13.36 6.08
C LEU A 175 -11.65 -14.87 5.97
N HIS A 176 -12.33 -15.53 5.03
CA HIS A 176 -12.10 -16.95 4.74
C HIS A 176 -10.68 -17.23 4.23
N ARG A 177 -10.06 -16.26 3.57
CA ARG A 177 -8.64 -16.26 3.17
C ARG A 177 -8.09 -14.83 3.16
N SER A 178 -6.79 -14.70 3.39
CA SER A 178 -6.10 -13.40 3.44
C SER A 178 -5.38 -13.09 2.13
N SER A 179 -6.00 -13.34 0.97
CA SER A 179 -5.48 -12.90 -0.33
C SER A 179 -5.92 -11.48 -0.64
N LEU A 180 -5.18 -10.77 -1.50
CA LEU A 180 -5.55 -9.43 -1.97
C LEU A 180 -6.97 -9.44 -2.58
N ASP A 181 -7.28 -10.46 -3.39
CA ASP A 181 -8.59 -10.63 -4.03
C ASP A 181 -9.72 -10.74 -3.02
N ALA A 182 -9.59 -11.63 -2.03
CA ALA A 182 -10.61 -11.82 -1.00
C ALA A 182 -10.82 -10.55 -0.17
N ALA A 183 -9.77 -9.81 0.13
CA ALA A 183 -9.86 -8.54 0.84
C ALA A 183 -10.55 -7.47 -0.02
N CYS A 184 -10.19 -7.37 -1.31
CA CYS A 184 -10.81 -6.43 -2.23
C CYS A 184 -12.29 -6.74 -2.47
N GLU A 185 -12.65 -8.01 -2.65
CA GLU A 185 -14.04 -8.46 -2.79
C GLU A 185 -14.86 -8.08 -1.55
N ALA A 186 -14.41 -8.48 -0.36
CA ALA A 186 -15.11 -8.21 0.90
C ALA A 186 -15.27 -6.71 1.20
N LEU A 187 -14.33 -5.89 0.77
CA LEU A 187 -14.34 -4.44 0.97
C LEU A 187 -14.89 -3.64 -0.23
N HIS A 188 -15.42 -4.32 -1.25
CA HIS A 188 -15.97 -3.72 -2.48
C HIS A 188 -14.96 -2.81 -3.20
N ILE A 189 -13.67 -3.20 -3.22
CA ILE A 189 -12.63 -2.50 -3.95
C ILE A 189 -12.58 -3.04 -5.38
N LYS A 190 -13.02 -2.23 -6.34
CA LYS A 190 -13.01 -2.58 -7.76
C LYS A 190 -11.71 -2.16 -8.44
N GLY A 191 -11.31 -2.86 -9.49
CA GLY A 191 -10.20 -2.44 -10.37
C GLY A 191 -9.17 -3.52 -10.70
N LYS A 192 -9.36 -4.77 -10.26
CA LYS A 192 -8.51 -5.88 -10.68
C LYS A 192 -8.74 -6.21 -12.16
N THR A 193 -7.65 -6.41 -12.88
CA THR A 193 -7.67 -6.83 -14.29
C THR A 193 -7.26 -8.31 -14.36
N PRO A 194 -8.17 -9.24 -14.66
CA PRO A 194 -7.79 -10.64 -14.80
C PRO A 194 -6.84 -10.82 -15.97
N ILE A 195 -5.88 -11.73 -15.82
CA ILE A 195 -4.93 -12.09 -16.85
C ILE A 195 -4.95 -13.60 -17.05
N SER A 196 -4.97 -14.06 -18.29
CA SER A 196 -5.05 -15.48 -18.59
C SER A 196 -3.70 -16.18 -18.46
N PRO A 197 -3.66 -17.49 -18.15
CA PRO A 197 -2.41 -18.26 -18.11
C PRO A 197 -1.64 -18.23 -19.45
N GLN A 198 -2.35 -18.07 -20.58
CA GLN A 198 -1.69 -17.97 -21.89
C GLN A 198 -0.86 -16.69 -21.99
N VAL A 199 -1.41 -15.56 -21.55
CA VAL A 199 -0.69 -14.27 -21.54
C VAL A 199 0.57 -14.36 -20.69
N TRP A 200 0.54 -15.06 -19.56
CA TRP A 200 1.73 -15.31 -18.73
C TRP A 200 2.81 -16.09 -19.48
N ARG A 201 2.44 -17.14 -20.19
CA ARG A 201 3.38 -17.92 -21.01
C ARG A 201 3.98 -17.08 -22.14
N ASP A 202 3.15 -16.31 -22.82
CA ASP A 202 3.57 -15.44 -23.91
C ASP A 202 4.49 -14.31 -23.42
N ALA A 203 4.21 -13.73 -22.24
CA ALA A 203 5.08 -12.74 -21.62
C ALA A 203 6.44 -13.34 -21.23
N ALA A 204 6.46 -14.56 -20.71
CA ALA A 204 7.71 -15.27 -20.40
C ALA A 204 8.56 -15.57 -21.66
N LEU A 205 7.94 -15.64 -22.85
CA LEU A 205 8.60 -15.75 -24.15
C LEU A 205 8.96 -14.38 -24.76
N GLY A 206 8.66 -13.28 -24.06
CA GLY A 206 8.99 -11.93 -24.49
C GLY A 206 8.06 -11.36 -25.58
N TYR A 207 6.85 -11.89 -25.76
CA TYR A 207 5.90 -11.31 -26.72
C TYR A 207 5.44 -9.90 -26.26
N PRO A 208 5.60 -8.87 -27.10
CA PRO A 208 5.41 -7.47 -26.66
C PRO A 208 4.00 -7.17 -26.14
N ASP A 209 2.96 -7.73 -26.77
CA ASP A 209 1.57 -7.46 -26.34
C ASP A 209 1.23 -8.17 -25.02
N ALA A 210 1.81 -9.35 -24.79
CA ALA A 210 1.72 -10.05 -23.53
C ALA A 210 2.45 -9.27 -22.40
N LEU A 211 3.64 -8.76 -22.66
CA LEU A 211 4.37 -7.88 -21.72
C LEU A 211 3.57 -6.63 -21.37
N LYS A 212 2.95 -5.97 -22.36
CA LYS A 212 2.04 -4.83 -22.13
C LYS A 212 0.82 -5.22 -21.27
N ALA A 213 0.27 -6.44 -21.50
CA ALA A 213 -0.86 -6.91 -20.70
C ALA A 213 -0.46 -7.18 -19.25
N VAL A 214 0.70 -7.78 -19.00
CA VAL A 214 1.28 -8.00 -17.67
C VAL A 214 1.51 -6.65 -16.96
N LEU A 215 2.13 -5.67 -17.62
CA LEU A 215 2.33 -4.34 -17.05
C LEU A 215 1.00 -3.65 -16.70
N ARG A 216 -0.03 -3.83 -17.54
CA ARG A 216 -1.38 -3.29 -17.26
C ARG A 216 -2.01 -3.94 -16.03
N HIS A 217 -1.81 -5.24 -15.85
CA HIS A 217 -2.24 -5.98 -14.66
C HIS A 217 -1.55 -5.43 -13.42
N ASN A 218 -0.23 -5.36 -13.42
CA ASN A 218 0.58 -4.81 -12.35
C ASN A 218 0.15 -3.38 -11.93
N ARG A 219 -0.15 -2.49 -12.91
CA ARG A 219 -0.75 -1.17 -12.64
C ARG A 219 -2.10 -1.25 -11.91
N GLY A 220 -2.90 -2.27 -12.23
CA GLY A 220 -4.18 -2.55 -11.55
C GLY A 220 -3.94 -2.87 -10.08
N ASP A 221 -2.98 -3.75 -9.81
CA ASP A 221 -2.72 -4.27 -8.48
C ASP A 221 -2.18 -3.18 -7.53
N VAL A 222 -1.27 -2.31 -7.96
CA VAL A 222 -0.83 -1.18 -7.11
C VAL A 222 -1.93 -0.16 -6.83
N ARG A 223 -2.90 0.02 -7.75
CA ARG A 223 -4.07 0.89 -7.51
C ARG A 223 -5.04 0.31 -6.48
N ILE A 224 -5.33 -0.98 -6.56
CA ILE A 224 -6.20 -1.63 -5.56
C ILE A 224 -5.49 -1.76 -4.21
N LEU A 225 -4.17 -1.95 -4.21
CA LEU A 225 -3.35 -1.97 -3.01
C LEU A 225 -3.41 -0.62 -2.26
N GLU A 226 -3.31 0.51 -2.97
CA GLU A 226 -3.52 1.84 -2.37
C GLU A 226 -4.91 1.97 -1.76
N LYS A 227 -5.97 1.61 -2.49
CA LYS A 227 -7.34 1.67 -1.97
C LYS A 227 -7.53 0.79 -0.72
N LEU A 228 -6.94 -0.39 -0.71
CA LEU A 228 -6.96 -1.30 0.45
C LEU A 228 -6.21 -0.69 1.63
N PHE A 229 -5.03 -0.13 1.38
CA PHE A 229 -4.24 0.56 2.39
C PHE A 229 -5.03 1.69 3.05
N GLU A 230 -5.64 2.60 2.27
CA GLU A 230 -6.43 3.71 2.80
C GLU A 230 -7.63 3.23 3.64
N LYS A 231 -8.31 2.14 3.22
CA LYS A 231 -9.41 1.55 4.02
C LYS A 231 -8.93 0.95 5.36
N LEU A 232 -7.73 0.39 5.41
CA LEU A 232 -7.19 -0.24 6.62
C LEU A 232 -6.31 0.70 7.44
N LEU A 233 -5.91 1.84 6.89
CA LEU A 233 -5.08 2.82 7.55
C LEU A 233 -5.60 3.24 8.94
N PRO A 234 -6.92 3.45 9.16
CA PRO A 234 -7.46 3.74 10.48
C PRO A 234 -7.19 2.67 11.54
N PHE A 235 -6.88 1.46 11.15
CA PHE A 235 -6.59 0.33 12.04
C PHE A 235 -5.10 -0.04 12.05
N ALA A 236 -4.28 0.63 11.23
CA ALA A 236 -2.85 0.40 11.14
C ALA A 236 -2.11 0.96 12.37
N ARG A 237 -0.96 0.38 12.65
CA ARG A 237 0.00 0.91 13.61
C ARG A 237 1.33 1.07 12.90
N SER A 238 2.17 1.97 13.42
CA SER A 238 3.55 2.09 12.95
C SER A 238 4.23 0.73 12.89
N THR A 239 4.96 0.49 11.82
CA THR A 239 5.68 -0.76 11.61
C THR A 239 7.16 -0.62 11.99
N ARG A 240 7.74 -1.70 12.53
CA ARG A 240 9.19 -1.84 12.71
C ARG A 240 9.85 -2.64 11.59
N ARG A 241 9.06 -3.09 10.60
CA ARG A 241 9.60 -3.84 9.45
C ARG A 241 10.30 -2.89 8.49
N SER A 242 11.34 -3.38 7.89
CA SER A 242 12.07 -2.70 6.82
C SER A 242 12.43 -3.67 5.69
N ILE A 243 12.84 -3.14 4.58
CA ILE A 243 13.37 -3.89 3.43
C ILE A 243 14.86 -3.98 3.50
#